data_24423c26cdeeef770a8a98078d89f6e0
#
_entry.id   24423c26cdeeef770a8a98078d89f6e0
#
_cell.length_a   1.000
_cell.length_b   1.000
_cell.length_c   1.000
_cell.angle_alpha   90.00
_cell.angle_beta   90.00
_cell.angle_gamma   90.00
#
_symmetry.space_group_name_H-M   'P 1'
#
loop_
_entity.id
_entity.type
_entity.pdbx_description
1 polymer ?
#
loop_
_entity_poly.entity_id
_entity_poly.type
_entity_poly.pdbx_seq_one_letter_code
_entity_poly.pdbx_strand_id
1 'polypeptide(L)'
;MPSISQQRHHTLSLTYGERSEQPNLPPLATYLLRLMHLKKTNLCVSADVNTTTELLRLAEEVGDHICVLKTHADIIDDFSDKTIRGLNEISRRRKFLIFEDRKFGDIGNTLQQQYTRGPLAIVKWASLVNAALFPGPAVITALAEAAQKAIASHNTSVSTDISASPAASLVDSGRDDESVEGTTSDDDDDDDDDDDDDEDEDSDAAAPSEPHAEERKGRKQSVVSVSTTISTKTEAISPQPALRPTLSRDSTQSEEDEEEEQTAQQLAELGPPPFYRSLLLLAQMSSAGNLLTPEYTAQCVQHARRHRDFVVGFIAQQSLNREAGDNFITMTPGVQLTPGGDAHGQQYNTPQRVVAEAGADVIIVGRGVLGAPVAERKMAALRYRQAGWGAYQQRLRAGRQRR
;
A
#
# COMPACT_ATOMS: atom_id res chain seq x y z
N MET A 1 33.04 -26.11 -29.06
CA MET A 1 32.15 -24.96 -28.93
C MET A 1 32.46 -24.34 -27.59
N PRO A 2 32.98 -23.12 -27.45
CA PRO A 2 33.19 -22.49 -26.17
C PRO A 2 31.79 -22.23 -25.56
N SER A 3 31.54 -22.68 -24.33
CA SER A 3 30.36 -22.35 -23.59
C SER A 3 30.30 -20.84 -23.39
N ILE A 4 29.33 -20.18 -24.00
CA ILE A 4 28.98 -18.80 -23.68
C ILE A 4 28.61 -18.82 -22.21
N SER A 5 29.53 -18.41 -21.36
CA SER A 5 29.24 -18.10 -19.94
C SER A 5 28.11 -17.09 -19.96
N GLN A 6 26.88 -17.51 -19.64
CA GLN A 6 25.74 -16.61 -19.52
C GLN A 6 26.08 -15.58 -18.45
N GLN A 7 26.45 -14.39 -18.90
CA GLN A 7 26.80 -13.28 -18.02
C GLN A 7 25.58 -12.97 -17.17
N ARG A 8 25.70 -13.15 -15.84
CA ARG A 8 24.61 -12.87 -14.92
C ARG A 8 24.18 -11.41 -15.05
N HIS A 9 22.86 -11.16 -15.04
CA HIS A 9 22.33 -9.81 -15.12
C HIS A 9 22.88 -8.91 -14.00
N HIS A 10 23.18 -7.64 -14.31
CA HIS A 10 23.83 -6.71 -13.39
C HIS A 10 23.05 -6.51 -12.08
N THR A 11 21.69 -6.54 -12.10
CA THR A 11 20.87 -6.41 -10.90
C THR A 11 21.17 -7.47 -9.83
N LEU A 12 21.77 -8.60 -10.20
CA LEU A 12 22.11 -9.66 -9.24
C LEU A 12 23.40 -9.35 -8.45
N SER A 13 24.20 -8.39 -8.91
CA SER A 13 25.45 -7.96 -8.27
C SER A 13 25.37 -6.56 -7.65
N LEU A 14 24.28 -5.82 -7.87
CA LEU A 14 23.99 -4.54 -7.25
C LEU A 14 23.22 -4.73 -5.93
N THR A 15 23.54 -3.88 -4.96
CA THR A 15 22.75 -3.78 -3.72
C THR A 15 21.35 -3.23 -4.02
N TYR A 16 20.40 -3.45 -3.11
CA TYR A 16 19.08 -2.85 -3.24
C TYR A 16 19.16 -1.31 -3.22
N GLY A 17 20.11 -0.73 -2.45
CA GLY A 17 20.39 0.70 -2.48
C GLY A 17 20.82 1.17 -3.87
N GLU A 18 21.87 0.56 -4.44
CA GLU A 18 22.35 0.89 -5.80
C GLU A 18 21.29 0.67 -6.88
N ARG A 19 20.44 -0.37 -6.72
CA ARG A 19 19.30 -0.59 -7.62
C ARG A 19 18.24 0.49 -7.52
N SER A 20 18.00 1.03 -6.33
CA SER A 20 17.02 2.10 -6.11
C SER A 20 17.39 3.43 -6.76
N GLU A 21 18.68 3.61 -7.08
CA GLU A 21 19.23 4.81 -7.73
C GLU A 21 19.23 4.70 -9.26
N GLN A 22 18.89 3.53 -9.81
CA GLN A 22 18.82 3.35 -11.25
C GLN A 22 17.71 4.20 -11.86
N PRO A 23 17.93 4.77 -13.07
CA PRO A 23 16.92 5.57 -13.75
C PRO A 23 15.70 4.73 -14.14
N ASN A 24 14.56 5.40 -14.32
CA ASN A 24 13.32 4.80 -14.83
C ASN A 24 12.66 3.74 -13.93
N LEU A 25 12.91 3.79 -12.63
CA LEU A 25 12.13 3.02 -11.65
C LEU A 25 10.84 3.75 -11.28
N PRO A 26 9.69 3.07 -11.19
CA PRO A 26 8.50 3.67 -10.62
C PRO A 26 8.72 3.97 -9.12
N PRO A 27 8.08 5.02 -8.59
CA PRO A 27 8.31 5.50 -7.22
C PRO A 27 8.17 4.40 -6.16
N LEU A 28 7.21 3.49 -6.33
CA LEU A 28 6.99 2.42 -5.37
C LEU A 28 8.11 1.37 -5.38
N ALA A 29 8.70 1.07 -6.55
CA ALA A 29 9.87 0.19 -6.64
C ALA A 29 11.09 0.82 -5.98
N THR A 30 11.32 2.12 -6.20
CA THR A 30 12.37 2.89 -5.54
C THR A 30 12.22 2.85 -4.02
N TYR A 31 11.00 3.10 -3.52
CA TYR A 31 10.70 3.03 -2.10
C TYR A 31 10.96 1.64 -1.53
N LEU A 32 10.45 0.57 -2.17
CA LEU A 32 10.62 -0.80 -1.71
C LEU A 32 12.10 -1.22 -1.66
N LEU A 33 12.87 -0.91 -2.68
CA LEU A 33 14.31 -1.22 -2.72
C LEU A 33 15.08 -0.50 -1.60
N ARG A 34 14.80 0.80 -1.36
CA ARG A 34 15.38 1.55 -0.25
C ARG A 34 14.97 0.97 1.11
N LEU A 35 13.68 0.66 1.27
CA LEU A 35 13.16 0.04 2.47
C LEU A 35 13.84 -1.29 2.78
N MET A 36 13.98 -2.16 1.78
CA MET A 36 14.69 -3.44 1.91
C MET A 36 16.15 -3.24 2.32
N HIS A 37 16.82 -2.27 1.74
CA HIS A 37 18.21 -1.93 2.04
C HIS A 37 18.37 -1.46 3.49
N LEU A 38 17.56 -0.51 3.92
CA LEU A 38 17.61 0.09 5.26
C LEU A 38 17.16 -0.87 6.36
N LYS A 39 16.04 -1.57 6.16
CA LYS A 39 15.55 -2.57 7.15
C LYS A 39 16.36 -3.86 7.16
N LYS A 40 17.29 -4.04 6.24
CA LYS A 40 18.06 -5.29 6.07
C LYS A 40 17.11 -6.50 6.03
N THR A 41 16.05 -6.42 5.20
CA THR A 41 15.03 -7.46 5.03
C THR A 41 14.54 -7.58 3.58
N ASN A 42 14.32 -8.78 3.14
CA ASN A 42 13.66 -9.13 1.88
C ASN A 42 12.50 -10.12 2.13
N LEU A 43 11.93 -10.06 3.32
CA LEU A 43 10.83 -10.92 3.74
C LEU A 43 9.48 -10.27 3.44
N CYS A 44 8.62 -11.03 2.78
CA CYS A 44 7.19 -10.81 2.71
C CYS A 44 6.49 -11.90 3.52
N VAL A 45 5.67 -11.54 4.49
CA VAL A 45 4.81 -12.50 5.20
C VAL A 45 3.44 -12.53 4.56
N SER A 46 2.93 -13.74 4.26
CA SER A 46 1.56 -13.97 3.80
C SER A 46 0.65 -14.11 5.01
N ALA A 47 -0.28 -13.17 5.17
CA ALA A 47 -1.24 -13.12 6.26
C ALA A 47 -2.51 -13.88 5.87
N ASP A 48 -2.40 -15.22 5.76
CA ASP A 48 -3.52 -16.11 5.43
C ASP A 48 -4.32 -16.38 6.72
N VAL A 49 -5.04 -15.37 7.20
CA VAL A 49 -5.86 -15.37 8.43
C VAL A 49 -7.29 -14.96 8.11
N ASN A 50 -8.25 -15.27 9.01
CA ASN A 50 -9.67 -15.15 8.70
C ASN A 50 -10.37 -13.97 9.40
N THR A 51 -9.70 -13.27 10.32
CA THR A 51 -10.30 -12.15 11.03
C THR A 51 -9.42 -10.90 11.01
N THR A 52 -10.07 -9.73 11.07
CA THR A 52 -9.39 -8.43 11.23
C THR A 52 -8.46 -8.41 12.43
N THR A 53 -8.91 -8.94 13.57
CA THR A 53 -8.09 -8.97 14.79
C THR A 53 -6.81 -9.77 14.62
N GLU A 54 -6.87 -10.93 13.97
CA GLU A 54 -5.69 -11.74 13.68
C GLU A 54 -4.75 -11.06 12.68
N LEU A 55 -5.31 -10.44 11.63
CA LEU A 55 -4.53 -9.71 10.63
C LEU A 55 -3.74 -8.57 11.27
N LEU A 56 -4.41 -7.71 12.04
CA LEU A 56 -3.77 -6.55 12.67
C LEU A 56 -2.73 -6.97 13.71
N ARG A 57 -3.02 -8.01 14.51
CA ARG A 57 -2.06 -8.58 15.44
C ARG A 57 -0.83 -9.12 14.73
N LEU A 58 -1.02 -9.93 13.68
CA LEU A 58 0.09 -10.47 12.90
C LEU A 58 0.94 -9.35 12.28
N ALA A 59 0.28 -8.34 11.68
CA ALA A 59 0.97 -7.20 11.08
C ALA A 59 1.85 -6.45 12.10
N GLU A 60 1.36 -6.32 13.34
CA GLU A 60 2.11 -5.70 14.43
C GLU A 60 3.30 -6.56 14.88
N GLU A 61 3.10 -7.88 15.03
CA GLU A 61 4.12 -8.83 15.49
C GLU A 61 5.29 -8.95 14.50
N VAL A 62 5.01 -8.98 13.18
CA VAL A 62 6.03 -9.20 12.16
C VAL A 62 6.54 -7.93 11.50
N GLY A 63 5.87 -6.79 11.72
CA GLY A 63 6.08 -5.55 10.97
C GLY A 63 7.53 -5.07 10.93
N ASP A 64 8.30 -5.25 12.00
CA ASP A 64 9.72 -4.86 12.06
C ASP A 64 10.63 -5.76 11.21
N HIS A 65 10.16 -6.96 10.86
CA HIS A 65 10.96 -7.96 10.15
C HIS A 65 10.66 -8.06 8.65
N ILE A 66 9.61 -7.40 8.18
CA ILE A 66 9.14 -7.51 6.80
C ILE A 66 9.32 -6.21 6.02
N CYS A 67 9.42 -6.32 4.70
CA CYS A 67 9.29 -5.20 3.76
C CYS A 67 7.91 -5.15 3.10
N VAL A 68 7.21 -6.27 3.05
CA VAL A 68 5.87 -6.41 2.47
C VAL A 68 5.02 -7.33 3.35
N LEU A 69 3.75 -6.97 3.57
CA LEU A 69 2.73 -7.87 4.09
C LEU A 69 1.78 -8.24 2.95
N LYS A 70 1.67 -9.54 2.65
CA LYS A 70 0.72 -10.05 1.65
C LYS A 70 -0.59 -10.41 2.32
N THR A 71 -1.69 -9.97 1.73
CA THR A 71 -3.05 -10.22 2.21
C THR A 71 -3.89 -10.96 1.17
N HIS A 72 -4.93 -11.60 1.66
CA HIS A 72 -6.06 -12.10 0.92
C HIS A 72 -7.31 -11.56 1.61
N ALA A 73 -7.75 -10.36 1.24
CA ALA A 73 -8.86 -9.68 1.91
C ALA A 73 -10.19 -10.44 1.76
N ASP A 74 -10.31 -11.24 0.72
CA ASP A 74 -11.47 -12.06 0.40
C ASP A 74 -11.67 -13.30 1.30
N ILE A 75 -10.71 -13.63 2.18
CA ILE A 75 -10.85 -14.69 3.19
C ILE A 75 -11.01 -14.16 4.61
N ILE A 76 -11.13 -12.83 4.79
CA ILE A 76 -11.31 -12.18 6.10
C ILE A 76 -12.80 -11.92 6.31
N ASP A 77 -13.42 -12.63 7.23
CA ASP A 77 -14.87 -12.64 7.44
C ASP A 77 -15.44 -11.27 7.82
N ASP A 78 -14.70 -10.48 8.62
CA ASP A 78 -15.07 -9.16 9.12
C ASP A 78 -14.31 -8.00 8.46
N PHE A 79 -13.90 -8.17 7.18
CA PHE A 79 -13.15 -7.14 6.45
C PHE A 79 -13.99 -5.87 6.28
N SER A 80 -13.44 -4.74 6.70
CA SER A 80 -14.16 -3.45 6.73
C SER A 80 -13.19 -2.26 6.67
N ASP A 81 -13.73 -1.05 6.63
CA ASP A 81 -12.95 0.19 6.74
C ASP A 81 -12.11 0.25 8.03
N LYS A 82 -12.54 -0.41 9.11
CA LYS A 82 -11.74 -0.54 10.35
C LYS A 82 -10.47 -1.37 10.09
N THR A 83 -10.59 -2.46 9.34
CA THR A 83 -9.46 -3.29 8.92
C THR A 83 -8.47 -2.46 8.10
N ILE A 84 -8.97 -1.73 7.11
CA ILE A 84 -8.16 -0.87 6.22
C ILE A 84 -7.43 0.20 7.03
N ARG A 85 -8.11 0.92 7.91
CA ARG A 85 -7.49 1.97 8.74
C ARG A 85 -6.41 1.41 9.65
N GLY A 86 -6.70 0.32 10.38
CA GLY A 86 -5.75 -0.31 11.28
C GLY A 86 -4.52 -0.84 10.55
N LEU A 87 -4.71 -1.51 9.42
CA LEU A 87 -3.61 -2.04 8.62
C LEU A 87 -2.71 -0.94 8.04
N ASN A 88 -3.31 0.15 7.53
CA ASN A 88 -2.55 1.30 7.03
C ASN A 88 -1.77 2.01 8.14
N GLU A 89 -2.33 2.13 9.34
CA GLU A 89 -1.64 2.71 10.49
C GLU A 89 -0.40 1.89 10.87
N ILE A 90 -0.55 0.57 11.01
CA ILE A 90 0.57 -0.34 11.31
C ILE A 90 1.61 -0.30 10.19
N SER A 91 1.18 -0.34 8.92
CA SER A 91 2.07 -0.26 7.76
C SER A 91 2.92 1.01 7.77
N ARG A 92 2.33 2.17 8.08
CA ARG A 92 3.04 3.45 8.18
C ARG A 92 4.04 3.47 9.33
N ARG A 93 3.64 3.00 10.50
CA ARG A 93 4.47 2.99 11.70
C ARG A 93 5.62 1.98 11.61
N ARG A 94 5.32 0.75 11.14
CA ARG A 94 6.30 -0.33 11.00
C ARG A 94 7.05 -0.30 9.68
N LYS A 95 6.66 0.56 8.74
CA LYS A 95 7.25 0.72 7.39
C LYS A 95 7.34 -0.60 6.64
N PHE A 96 6.22 -1.01 6.05
CA PHE A 96 6.13 -2.10 5.08
C PHE A 96 5.05 -1.76 4.05
N LEU A 97 5.15 -2.33 2.85
CA LEU A 97 4.11 -2.21 1.83
C LEU A 97 3.04 -3.28 2.02
N ILE A 98 1.81 -2.97 1.61
CA ILE A 98 0.71 -3.94 1.60
C ILE A 98 0.55 -4.46 0.18
N PHE A 99 0.57 -5.78 0.04
CA PHE A 99 0.36 -6.50 -1.21
C PHE A 99 -0.92 -7.35 -1.12
N GLU A 100 -1.97 -6.95 -1.82
CA GLU A 100 -3.17 -7.77 -1.97
C GLU A 100 -3.00 -8.77 -3.12
N ASP A 101 -2.90 -10.06 -2.78
CA ASP A 101 -2.67 -11.17 -3.70
C ASP A 101 -4.00 -11.60 -4.37
N ARG A 102 -4.65 -10.66 -5.07
CA ARG A 102 -5.98 -10.83 -5.67
C ARG A 102 -5.97 -11.68 -6.93
N LYS A 103 -4.83 -11.73 -7.63
CA LYS A 103 -4.67 -12.43 -8.91
C LYS A 103 -5.75 -12.04 -9.91
N PHE A 104 -5.85 -10.74 -10.18
CA PHE A 104 -6.81 -10.22 -11.16
C PHE A 104 -6.70 -10.97 -12.48
N GLY A 105 -7.86 -11.34 -13.05
CA GLY A 105 -7.93 -12.13 -14.27
C GLY A 105 -9.19 -11.84 -15.10
N ASP A 106 -9.81 -10.69 -14.88
CA ASP A 106 -10.95 -10.17 -15.63
C ASP A 106 -10.51 -9.08 -16.63
N ILE A 107 -11.43 -8.52 -17.39
CA ILE A 107 -11.17 -7.52 -18.43
C ILE A 107 -12.01 -6.25 -18.24
N GLY A 108 -11.54 -5.15 -18.83
CA GLY A 108 -12.29 -3.91 -19.01
C GLY A 108 -12.84 -3.31 -17.72
N ASN A 109 -14.08 -2.85 -17.79
CA ASN A 109 -14.76 -2.15 -16.70
C ASN A 109 -14.99 -3.04 -15.45
N THR A 110 -15.29 -4.33 -15.65
CA THR A 110 -15.48 -5.27 -14.54
C THR A 110 -14.20 -5.36 -13.70
N LEU A 111 -13.05 -5.47 -14.34
CA LEU A 111 -11.75 -5.46 -13.67
C LEU A 111 -11.51 -4.18 -12.89
N GLN A 112 -11.80 -3.01 -13.49
CA GLN A 112 -11.67 -1.73 -12.79
C GLN A 112 -12.59 -1.64 -11.58
N GLN A 113 -13.82 -2.16 -11.67
CA GLN A 113 -14.75 -2.20 -10.54
C GLN A 113 -14.28 -3.14 -9.43
N GLN A 114 -13.77 -4.33 -9.76
CA GLN A 114 -13.18 -5.27 -8.80
C GLN A 114 -12.01 -4.63 -8.02
N TYR A 115 -11.29 -3.71 -8.64
CA TYR A 115 -10.17 -3.01 -8.01
C TYR A 115 -10.60 -1.82 -7.16
N THR A 116 -11.63 -1.07 -7.62
CA THR A 116 -11.96 0.24 -7.06
C THR A 116 -13.20 0.27 -6.17
N ARG A 117 -14.08 -0.73 -6.28
CA ARG A 117 -15.41 -0.75 -5.64
C ARG A 117 -15.60 -1.94 -4.71
N GLY A 118 -16.82 -2.02 -4.17
CA GLY A 118 -17.23 -3.06 -3.23
C GLY A 118 -16.56 -2.92 -1.86
N PRO A 119 -16.81 -3.90 -0.97
CA PRO A 119 -16.28 -3.84 0.40
C PRO A 119 -14.76 -3.90 0.45
N LEU A 120 -14.12 -4.49 -0.54
CA LEU A 120 -12.66 -4.59 -0.58
C LEU A 120 -12.00 -3.30 -1.05
N ALA A 121 -12.56 -2.59 -2.05
CA ALA A 121 -12.04 -1.33 -2.62
C ALA A 121 -10.50 -1.24 -2.61
N ILE A 122 -9.85 -2.27 -3.15
CA ILE A 122 -8.42 -2.60 -2.96
C ILE A 122 -7.49 -1.43 -3.30
N VAL A 123 -7.86 -0.61 -4.30
CA VAL A 123 -7.08 0.57 -4.71
C VAL A 123 -6.90 1.59 -3.59
N LYS A 124 -7.77 1.61 -2.58
CA LYS A 124 -7.70 2.58 -1.49
C LYS A 124 -6.57 2.29 -0.49
N TRP A 125 -6.13 1.03 -0.38
CA TRP A 125 -5.22 0.61 0.69
C TRP A 125 -4.03 -0.24 0.24
N ALA A 126 -4.16 -1.11 -0.79
CA ALA A 126 -3.06 -1.96 -1.22
C ALA A 126 -2.07 -1.19 -2.10
N SER A 127 -0.80 -1.17 -1.74
CA SER A 127 0.28 -0.58 -2.53
C SER A 127 0.59 -1.42 -3.77
N LEU A 128 0.56 -2.74 -3.61
CA LEU A 128 0.84 -3.74 -4.63
C LEU A 128 -0.38 -4.63 -4.84
N VAL A 129 -0.65 -4.96 -6.08
CA VAL A 129 -1.60 -6.00 -6.49
C VAL A 129 -0.95 -6.89 -7.53
N ASN A 130 -1.55 -8.05 -7.81
CA ASN A 130 -1.09 -8.87 -8.92
C ASN A 130 -2.21 -9.24 -9.89
N ALA A 131 -1.80 -9.56 -11.11
CA ALA A 131 -2.71 -10.01 -12.16
C ALA A 131 -2.09 -11.13 -12.98
N ALA A 132 -2.94 -12.02 -13.48
CA ALA A 132 -2.60 -12.96 -14.52
C ALA A 132 -2.81 -12.32 -15.90
N LEU A 133 -1.92 -12.63 -16.85
CA LEU A 133 -1.95 -12.01 -18.18
C LEU A 133 -2.74 -12.86 -19.21
N PHE A 134 -3.34 -13.98 -18.80
CA PHE A 134 -4.07 -14.84 -19.73
C PHE A 134 -5.27 -14.16 -20.42
N PRO A 135 -5.96 -13.13 -19.82
CA PRO A 135 -7.01 -12.43 -20.53
C PRO A 135 -6.48 -11.43 -21.58
N GLY A 136 -5.17 -11.23 -21.64
CA GLY A 136 -4.51 -10.27 -22.53
C GLY A 136 -3.97 -9.03 -21.82
N PRO A 137 -3.17 -8.21 -22.55
CA PRO A 137 -2.44 -7.07 -21.96
C PRO A 137 -3.34 -5.91 -21.50
N ALA A 138 -4.59 -5.85 -21.93
CA ALA A 138 -5.56 -4.84 -21.51
C ALA A 138 -5.81 -4.85 -19.98
N VAL A 139 -5.52 -5.96 -19.30
CA VAL A 139 -5.53 -6.05 -17.83
C VAL A 139 -4.60 -5.01 -17.20
N ILE A 140 -3.42 -4.82 -17.77
CA ILE A 140 -2.42 -3.87 -17.23
C ILE A 140 -2.93 -2.44 -17.37
N THR A 141 -3.41 -2.06 -18.56
CA THR A 141 -3.90 -0.70 -18.82
C THR A 141 -5.13 -0.36 -17.99
N ALA A 142 -6.08 -1.29 -17.86
CA ALA A 142 -7.27 -1.09 -17.04
C ALA A 142 -6.95 -0.85 -15.55
N LEU A 143 -6.03 -1.64 -14.99
CA LEU A 143 -5.58 -1.46 -13.60
C LEU A 143 -4.75 -0.17 -13.43
N ALA A 144 -3.89 0.17 -14.41
CA ALA A 144 -3.09 1.39 -14.38
C ALA A 144 -3.95 2.66 -14.40
N GLU A 145 -4.97 2.72 -15.26
CA GLU A 145 -5.91 3.84 -15.30
C GLU A 145 -6.68 4.01 -14.00
N ALA A 146 -7.16 2.91 -13.41
CA ALA A 146 -7.85 2.93 -12.13
C ALA A 146 -6.92 3.41 -10.99
N ALA A 147 -5.67 2.95 -10.98
CA ALA A 147 -4.65 3.37 -10.03
C ALA A 147 -4.33 4.86 -10.16
N GLN A 148 -4.12 5.36 -11.38
CA GLN A 148 -3.83 6.78 -11.65
C GLN A 148 -4.97 7.69 -11.18
N LYS A 149 -6.23 7.31 -11.44
CA LYS A 149 -7.41 8.05 -10.94
C LYS A 149 -7.44 8.10 -9.42
N ALA A 150 -7.14 6.99 -8.74
CA ALA A 150 -7.10 6.92 -7.28
C ALA A 150 -5.97 7.79 -6.70
N ILE A 151 -4.77 7.77 -7.30
CA ILE A 151 -3.62 8.59 -6.89
C ILE A 151 -3.94 10.07 -7.09
N ALA A 152 -4.51 10.46 -8.23
CA ALA A 152 -4.90 11.84 -8.51
C ALA A 152 -5.95 12.34 -7.51
N SER A 153 -6.97 11.52 -7.21
CA SER A 153 -7.99 11.85 -6.20
C SER A 153 -7.42 11.98 -4.79
N HIS A 154 -6.47 11.11 -4.40
CA HIS A 154 -5.80 11.19 -3.10
C HIS A 154 -4.96 12.46 -2.94
N ASN A 155 -4.30 12.89 -4.02
CA ASN A 155 -3.43 14.07 -4.02
C ASN A 155 -4.20 15.39 -4.14
N THR A 156 -5.52 15.33 -4.40
CA THR A 156 -6.36 16.50 -4.53
C THR A 156 -7.31 16.58 -3.35
N SER A 157 -7.23 17.63 -2.55
CA SER A 157 -8.20 17.92 -1.49
C SER A 157 -8.97 19.18 -1.82
N VAL A 158 -10.28 19.15 -1.58
CA VAL A 158 -11.16 20.30 -1.74
C VAL A 158 -11.70 20.68 -0.37
N SER A 159 -11.43 21.91 0.05
CA SER A 159 -11.97 22.50 1.29
C SER A 159 -13.01 23.57 0.91
N THR A 160 -14.21 23.47 1.48
CA THR A 160 -15.27 24.46 1.30
C THR A 160 -15.66 25.01 2.64
N ASP A 161 -15.41 26.31 2.85
CA ASP A 161 -15.79 27.03 4.04
C ASP A 161 -17.06 27.83 3.78
N ILE A 162 -18.07 27.64 4.60
CA ILE A 162 -19.33 28.38 4.58
C ILE A 162 -19.37 29.24 5.83
N SER A 163 -19.28 30.54 5.67
CA SER A 163 -19.42 31.49 6.76
C SER A 163 -20.69 32.31 6.61
N ALA A 164 -21.52 32.31 7.65
CA ALA A 164 -22.70 33.17 7.73
C ALA A 164 -22.38 34.32 8.71
N SER A 165 -22.29 35.53 8.21
CA SER A 165 -22.16 36.71 9.06
C SER A 165 -23.55 37.26 9.38
N PRO A 166 -23.91 37.43 10.66
CA PRO A 166 -25.13 38.17 11.00
C PRO A 166 -24.96 39.64 10.55
N ALA A 167 -25.98 40.16 9.90
CA ALA A 167 -25.99 41.55 9.48
C ALA A 167 -25.75 42.45 10.68
N ALA A 168 -24.69 43.32 10.60
CA ALA A 168 -24.37 44.26 11.65
C ALA A 168 -25.59 45.11 11.95
N SER A 169 -26.11 45.00 13.16
CA SER A 169 -27.06 45.98 13.70
C SER A 169 -26.34 47.26 14.00
N LEU A 170 -26.73 48.33 13.32
CA LEU A 170 -26.41 49.70 13.73
C LEU A 170 -26.97 49.90 15.14
N VAL A 171 -26.09 49.97 16.12
CA VAL A 171 -26.43 50.23 17.50
C VAL A 171 -26.65 51.72 17.61
N ASP A 172 -27.90 52.09 17.86
CA ASP A 172 -28.26 53.37 18.42
C ASP A 172 -27.92 53.38 19.93
N SER A 173 -27.21 54.37 20.33
CA SER A 173 -26.71 54.57 21.69
C SER A 173 -27.81 55.12 22.59
N GLY A 174 -28.08 54.44 23.72
CA GLY A 174 -28.99 54.97 24.77
C GLY A 174 -29.08 54.10 26.01
N ARG A 175 -28.26 54.43 26.98
CA ARG A 175 -28.47 54.42 28.45
C ARG A 175 -29.11 53.28 29.22
N ASP A 176 -28.30 52.84 30.18
CA ASP A 176 -28.51 52.61 31.65
C ASP A 176 -29.62 51.59 32.08
N ASP A 177 -29.32 50.57 32.80
CA ASP A 177 -29.28 50.38 34.26
C ASP A 177 -29.59 48.95 34.69
N GLU A 178 -28.80 48.51 35.67
CA GLU A 178 -29.04 47.58 36.80
C GLU A 178 -29.64 46.16 36.63
N SER A 179 -28.76 45.27 37.06
CA SER A 179 -28.91 44.15 38.05
C SER A 179 -30.07 43.18 38.00
N VAL A 180 -29.76 41.91 38.12
CA VAL A 180 -30.03 40.99 39.26
C VAL A 180 -29.84 39.55 38.85
N GLU A 181 -29.21 38.81 39.75
CA GLU A 181 -28.94 37.39 39.84
C GLU A 181 -30.14 36.45 39.71
N GLY A 182 -29.86 35.19 39.41
CA GLY A 182 -30.74 34.06 39.74
C GLY A 182 -30.56 32.82 38.88
N THR A 183 -29.65 32.01 39.24
CA THR A 183 -29.63 30.58 39.69
C THR A 183 -30.57 29.58 39.05
N THR A 184 -29.93 28.46 38.72
CA THR A 184 -30.32 27.03 38.88
C THR A 184 -31.47 26.52 38.01
N SER A 185 -31.37 25.41 37.48
CA SER A 185 -31.08 24.01 37.71
C SER A 185 -31.79 23.15 36.65
N ASP A 186 -31.12 22.22 36.19
CA ASP A 186 -31.32 20.76 36.14
C ASP A 186 -32.61 20.20 35.51
N ASP A 187 -32.30 19.13 34.87
CA ASP A 187 -32.93 17.80 34.76
C ASP A 187 -33.74 17.55 33.47
N ASP A 188 -33.19 16.64 32.76
CA ASP A 188 -33.50 15.20 32.58
C ASP A 188 -34.65 14.83 31.65
N ASP A 189 -34.29 13.85 30.89
CA ASP A 189 -34.97 12.59 30.55
C ASP A 189 -35.92 12.55 29.32
N ASP A 190 -35.48 11.70 28.50
CA ASP A 190 -36.02 10.41 28.02
C ASP A 190 -37.11 10.39 26.95
N ASP A 191 -36.75 9.55 26.04
CA ASP A 191 -37.47 8.39 25.46
C ASP A 191 -38.46 8.58 24.30
N ASP A 192 -38.08 7.79 23.36
CA ASP A 192 -38.84 6.71 22.67
C ASP A 192 -39.80 7.03 21.51
N ASP A 193 -39.40 6.32 20.50
CA ASP A 193 -40.16 5.32 19.69
C ASP A 193 -41.14 5.74 18.59
N ASP A 194 -40.84 5.08 17.55
CA ASP A 194 -41.64 4.22 16.66
C ASP A 194 -42.46 4.81 15.50
N ASP A 195 -42.07 4.24 14.45
CA ASP A 195 -42.81 3.44 13.45
C ASP A 195 -43.71 4.12 12.37
N ASP A 196 -43.33 3.65 11.24
CA ASP A 196 -44.15 3.01 10.18
C ASP A 196 -44.92 3.82 9.13
N ASP A 197 -44.49 3.41 7.95
CA ASP A 197 -45.30 2.91 6.82
C ASP A 197 -45.99 3.86 5.84
N ASP A 198 -45.50 3.66 4.62
CA ASP A 198 -46.20 3.27 3.38
C ASP A 198 -46.98 4.26 2.53
N GLU A 199 -46.55 4.11 1.29
CA GLU A 199 -47.32 3.98 0.04
C GLU A 199 -47.87 5.21 -0.72
N ASP A 200 -47.25 5.32 -1.86
CA ASP A 200 -47.80 5.32 -3.24
C ASP A 200 -48.75 6.41 -3.77
N GLU A 201 -48.44 6.71 -5.00
CA GLU A 201 -49.19 6.97 -6.20
C GLU A 201 -49.53 8.41 -6.62
N ASP A 202 -48.89 8.68 -7.73
CA ASP A 202 -49.33 9.21 -9.04
C ASP A 202 -50.32 10.40 -9.15
N SER A 203 -49.87 11.25 -10.02
CA SER A 203 -50.49 11.80 -11.21
C SER A 203 -50.87 13.29 -11.27
N ASP A 204 -50.33 13.83 -12.35
CA ASP A 204 -50.90 14.79 -13.34
C ASP A 204 -51.23 16.26 -12.99
N ALA A 205 -50.43 17.04 -13.69
CA ALA A 205 -50.78 18.20 -14.55
C ALA A 205 -51.81 19.24 -14.09
N ALA A 206 -51.41 20.48 -14.00
CA ALA A 206 -51.81 21.64 -14.80
C ALA A 206 -51.43 22.98 -14.17
N ALA A 207 -50.79 23.84 -14.94
CA ALA A 207 -50.60 25.27 -14.68
C ALA A 207 -51.83 26.05 -15.22
N PRO A 208 -51.89 27.40 -15.12
CA PRO A 208 -51.42 28.36 -14.11
C PRO A 208 -52.53 29.38 -13.72
N SER A 209 -52.39 30.11 -12.67
CA SER A 209 -52.97 31.45 -12.52
C SER A 209 -52.28 32.30 -11.47
N GLU A 210 -51.69 33.41 -11.85
CA GLU A 210 -51.32 34.56 -11.02
C GLU A 210 -52.54 35.50 -10.84
N PRO A 211 -52.46 36.64 -10.07
CA PRO A 211 -51.62 37.01 -8.93
C PRO A 211 -52.46 37.65 -7.79
N HIS A 212 -51.96 37.71 -6.58
CA HIS A 212 -52.27 38.77 -5.65
C HIS A 212 -51.06 39.11 -4.78
N ALA A 213 -50.65 40.38 -4.84
CA ALA A 213 -49.64 41.01 -4.07
C ALA A 213 -50.10 41.17 -2.62
N GLU A 214 -49.39 40.61 -1.66
CA GLU A 214 -49.42 41.04 -0.27
C GLU A 214 -48.00 41.39 0.20
N GLU A 215 -47.82 42.60 0.67
CA GLU A 215 -46.64 43.17 1.29
C GLU A 215 -46.19 42.29 2.47
N ARG A 216 -45.04 41.66 2.35
CA ARG A 216 -44.36 41.03 3.48
C ARG A 216 -43.20 41.89 3.94
N LYS A 217 -43.33 42.35 5.17
CA LYS A 217 -42.34 43.05 5.99
C LYS A 217 -40.98 42.33 5.94
N GLY A 218 -39.93 43.12 5.79
CA GLY A 218 -38.54 42.78 5.61
C GLY A 218 -38.00 41.63 6.39
N ARG A 219 -37.64 40.58 5.69
CA ARG A 219 -36.77 39.51 6.16
C ARG A 219 -35.33 40.01 6.03
N LYS A 220 -34.64 40.13 7.15
CA LYS A 220 -33.20 40.41 7.14
C LYS A 220 -32.49 39.33 6.36
N GLN A 221 -31.90 39.65 5.23
CA GLN A 221 -31.07 38.73 4.45
C GLN A 221 -29.72 38.57 5.15
N SER A 222 -29.42 37.36 5.60
CA SER A 222 -28.06 37.01 5.99
C SER A 222 -27.20 36.76 4.75
N VAL A 223 -26.06 37.38 4.65
CA VAL A 223 -25.10 37.12 3.60
C VAL A 223 -24.33 35.86 3.94
N VAL A 224 -24.50 34.81 3.11
CA VAL A 224 -23.73 33.58 3.21
C VAL A 224 -22.58 33.65 2.21
N SER A 225 -21.37 33.63 2.71
CA SER A 225 -20.15 33.57 1.90
C SER A 225 -19.68 32.12 1.81
N VAL A 226 -19.50 31.63 0.58
CA VAL A 226 -18.98 30.27 0.32
C VAL A 226 -17.63 30.44 -0.38
N SER A 227 -16.57 29.92 0.22
CA SER A 227 -15.25 29.84 -0.40
C SER A 227 -14.84 28.38 -0.58
N THR A 228 -14.35 28.02 -1.76
CA THR A 228 -13.87 26.69 -2.07
C THR A 228 -12.39 26.76 -2.41
N THR A 229 -11.57 26.03 -1.65
CA THR A 229 -10.12 25.93 -1.88
C THR A 229 -9.79 24.53 -2.37
N ILE A 230 -9.11 24.45 -3.52
CA ILE A 230 -8.58 23.20 -4.07
C ILE A 230 -7.06 23.21 -3.85
N SER A 231 -6.55 22.24 -3.09
CA SER A 231 -5.11 22.06 -2.90
C SER A 231 -4.67 20.71 -3.44
N THR A 232 -3.53 20.72 -4.15
CA THR A 232 -2.92 19.50 -4.71
C THR A 232 -1.66 19.19 -3.93
N LYS A 233 -1.59 17.99 -3.33
CA LYS A 233 -0.38 17.44 -2.73
C LYS A 233 0.39 16.66 -3.78
N THR A 234 1.68 16.97 -3.94
CA THR A 234 2.60 16.14 -4.71
C THR A 234 3.53 15.45 -3.74
N GLU A 235 3.39 14.14 -3.60
CA GLU A 235 4.34 13.32 -2.84
C GLU A 235 5.59 13.15 -3.70
N ALA A 236 6.65 13.89 -3.37
CA ALA A 236 7.97 13.73 -4.00
C ALA A 236 8.83 12.82 -3.12
N ILE A 237 9.23 11.66 -3.65
CA ILE A 237 10.30 10.84 -3.09
C ILE A 237 11.62 11.44 -3.61
N SER A 238 11.95 12.66 -3.19
CA SER A 238 13.25 13.26 -3.46
C SER A 238 14.09 13.23 -2.19
N PRO A 239 15.32 12.72 -2.22
CA PRO A 239 16.24 12.93 -1.12
C PRO A 239 16.70 14.37 -1.18
N GLN A 240 16.20 15.23 -0.30
CA GLN A 240 16.91 16.47 0.01
C GLN A 240 18.14 16.09 0.84
N PRO A 241 19.34 16.57 0.50
CA PRO A 241 20.49 16.43 1.37
C PRO A 241 20.23 17.23 2.64
N ALA A 242 19.99 16.52 3.75
CA ALA A 242 19.90 17.14 5.07
C ALA A 242 21.24 17.78 5.41
N LEU A 243 21.23 19.09 5.69
CA LEU A 243 22.36 19.78 6.31
C LEU A 243 22.62 19.11 7.67
N ARG A 244 23.78 18.46 7.79
CA ARG A 244 24.22 17.76 9.00
C ARG A 244 24.30 18.74 10.16
N PRO A 245 23.61 18.55 11.29
CA PRO A 245 24.02 19.14 12.55
C PRO A 245 25.29 18.41 13.01
N THR A 246 26.36 19.15 13.20
CA THR A 246 27.56 18.66 13.89
C THR A 246 27.21 18.49 15.37
N LEU A 247 26.83 17.27 15.77
CA LEU A 247 26.75 16.90 17.17
C LEU A 247 28.15 16.62 17.70
N SER A 248 28.46 17.19 18.85
CA SER A 248 29.69 16.96 19.59
C SER A 248 29.79 15.48 19.99
N ARG A 249 30.87 14.88 19.60
CA ARG A 249 31.22 13.47 19.73
C ARG A 249 31.48 13.13 21.19
N ASP A 250 30.65 12.28 21.76
CA ASP A 250 30.93 11.62 23.03
C ASP A 250 31.66 10.28 22.72
N SER A 251 32.80 10.04 23.33
CA SER A 251 33.85 9.12 22.87
C SER A 251 33.69 7.68 23.36
N THR A 252 32.46 7.18 23.56
CA THR A 252 32.19 5.85 24.10
C THR A 252 31.18 5.00 23.35
N GLN A 253 30.69 5.44 22.19
CA GLN A 253 29.78 4.63 21.34
C GLN A 253 30.59 3.66 20.47
N SER A 254 30.14 2.40 20.39
CA SER A 254 30.72 1.40 19.49
C SER A 254 30.35 1.72 18.05
N GLU A 255 31.20 1.30 17.08
CA GLU A 255 30.90 1.48 15.64
C GLU A 255 29.54 0.84 15.25
N GLU A 256 29.11 -0.21 15.93
CA GLU A 256 27.83 -0.88 15.74
C GLU A 256 26.65 0.00 16.18
N ASP A 257 26.76 0.72 17.31
CA ASP A 257 25.72 1.63 17.79
C ASP A 257 25.56 2.84 16.86
N GLU A 258 26.68 3.37 16.31
CA GLU A 258 26.65 4.46 15.33
C GLU A 258 25.98 4.02 14.01
N GLU A 259 26.23 2.79 13.53
CA GLU A 259 25.57 2.24 12.34
C GLU A 259 24.07 2.04 12.55
N GLU A 260 23.65 1.58 13.73
CA GLU A 260 22.24 1.38 14.07
C GLU A 260 21.51 2.73 14.14
N GLU A 261 22.09 3.75 14.75
CA GLU A 261 21.51 5.09 14.84
C GLU A 261 21.38 5.75 13.46
N GLN A 262 22.42 5.66 12.62
CA GLN A 262 22.38 6.14 11.24
C GLN A 262 21.30 5.43 10.42
N THR A 263 21.17 4.12 10.57
CA THR A 263 20.14 3.33 9.87
C THR A 263 18.74 3.73 10.33
N ALA A 264 18.53 3.95 11.62
CA ALA A 264 17.28 4.40 12.18
C ALA A 264 16.90 5.80 11.66
N GLN A 265 17.88 6.72 11.59
CA GLN A 265 17.67 8.05 11.03
C GLN A 265 17.31 7.98 9.53
N GLN A 266 18.05 7.23 8.73
CA GLN A 266 17.75 7.05 7.30
C GLN A 266 16.38 6.41 7.08
N LEU A 267 15.99 5.47 7.94
CA LEU A 267 14.66 4.88 7.89
C LEU A 267 13.57 5.87 8.28
N ALA A 268 13.84 6.80 9.19
CA ALA A 268 12.94 7.90 9.52
C ALA A 268 12.77 8.87 8.33
N GLU A 269 13.88 9.23 7.68
CA GLU A 269 13.91 10.10 6.50
C GLU A 269 13.20 9.49 5.29
N LEU A 270 13.24 8.15 5.12
CA LEU A 270 12.47 7.47 4.07
C LEU A 270 10.96 7.74 4.19
N GLY A 271 10.48 8.01 5.39
CA GLY A 271 9.08 8.28 5.64
C GLY A 271 8.17 7.04 5.59
N PRO A 272 6.86 7.25 5.68
CA PRO A 272 5.88 6.18 5.54
C PRO A 272 5.76 5.72 4.08
N PRO A 273 5.16 4.53 3.84
CA PRO A 273 4.82 4.10 2.48
C PRO A 273 4.01 5.17 1.73
N PRO A 274 4.45 5.58 0.52
CA PRO A 274 3.74 6.59 -0.25
C PRO A 274 2.44 6.03 -0.84
N PHE A 275 1.49 6.92 -1.14
CA PHE A 275 0.24 6.53 -1.79
C PHE A 275 0.45 6.33 -3.29
N TYR A 276 1.24 5.31 -3.65
CA TYR A 276 1.38 4.82 -5.02
C TYR A 276 0.77 3.43 -5.15
N ARG A 277 0.42 3.07 -6.38
CA ARG A 277 -0.18 1.78 -6.75
C ARG A 277 0.61 1.17 -7.87
N SER A 278 0.96 -0.10 -7.74
CA SER A 278 1.75 -0.80 -8.75
C SER A 278 1.34 -2.26 -8.88
N LEU A 279 1.72 -2.86 -10.00
CA LEU A 279 1.34 -4.19 -10.41
C LEU A 279 2.52 -5.15 -10.40
N LEU A 280 2.29 -6.36 -9.92
CA LEU A 280 3.14 -7.53 -10.11
C LEU A 280 2.45 -8.48 -11.12
N LEU A 281 3.12 -8.86 -12.18
CA LEU A 281 2.57 -9.86 -13.09
C LEU A 281 2.84 -11.27 -12.57
N LEU A 282 1.80 -12.11 -12.53
CA LEU A 282 1.92 -13.52 -12.20
C LEU A 282 2.55 -14.26 -13.39
N ALA A 283 3.88 -14.36 -13.39
CA ALA A 283 4.65 -14.92 -14.50
C ALA A 283 4.98 -16.41 -14.33
N GLN A 284 5.13 -16.88 -13.09
CA GLN A 284 5.40 -18.29 -12.75
C GLN A 284 4.72 -18.65 -11.44
N MET A 285 4.36 -19.92 -11.29
CA MET A 285 3.82 -20.47 -10.04
C MET A 285 4.74 -21.52 -9.45
N SER A 286 4.62 -21.75 -8.14
CA SER A 286 5.34 -22.78 -7.41
C SER A 286 4.60 -24.14 -7.37
N SER A 287 3.34 -24.19 -7.83
CA SER A 287 2.57 -25.44 -7.89
C SER A 287 3.03 -26.33 -9.04
N ALA A 288 3.08 -27.64 -8.79
CA ALA A 288 3.37 -28.61 -9.82
C ALA A 288 2.23 -28.66 -10.86
N GLY A 289 2.56 -28.86 -12.13
CA GLY A 289 1.59 -29.03 -13.22
C GLY A 289 0.80 -27.77 -13.59
N ASN A 290 1.24 -26.56 -13.18
CA ASN A 290 0.60 -25.32 -13.60
C ASN A 290 0.79 -25.06 -15.12
N LEU A 291 -0.10 -24.25 -15.70
CA LEU A 291 -0.14 -23.97 -17.13
C LEU A 291 0.64 -22.71 -17.54
N LEU A 292 1.40 -22.09 -16.63
CA LEU A 292 2.22 -20.91 -16.96
C LEU A 292 3.50 -21.36 -17.67
N THR A 293 3.42 -21.45 -19.00
CA THR A 293 4.51 -21.91 -19.86
C THR A 293 5.67 -20.89 -19.94
N PRO A 294 6.85 -21.29 -20.44
CA PRO A 294 7.93 -20.34 -20.70
C PRO A 294 7.54 -19.20 -21.66
N GLU A 295 6.70 -19.48 -22.67
CA GLU A 295 6.18 -18.49 -23.62
C GLU A 295 5.27 -17.48 -22.92
N TYR A 296 4.39 -17.92 -22.02
CA TYR A 296 3.59 -17.04 -21.18
C TYR A 296 4.48 -16.14 -20.30
N THR A 297 5.51 -16.70 -19.67
CA THR A 297 6.49 -15.95 -18.88
C THR A 297 7.18 -14.89 -19.72
N ALA A 298 7.59 -15.22 -20.96
CA ALA A 298 8.20 -14.28 -21.89
C ALA A 298 7.24 -13.12 -22.26
N GLN A 299 5.97 -13.40 -22.48
CA GLN A 299 4.94 -12.38 -22.70
C GLN A 299 4.79 -11.46 -21.50
N CYS A 300 4.75 -11.99 -20.26
CA CYS A 300 4.73 -11.18 -19.05
C CYS A 300 5.90 -10.20 -19.00
N VAL A 301 7.12 -10.63 -19.28
CA VAL A 301 8.32 -9.77 -19.31
C VAL A 301 8.20 -8.71 -20.40
N GLN A 302 7.77 -9.08 -21.60
CA GLN A 302 7.61 -8.15 -22.72
C GLN A 302 6.60 -7.04 -22.41
N HIS A 303 5.46 -7.39 -21.80
CA HIS A 303 4.46 -6.42 -21.41
C HIS A 303 4.90 -5.56 -20.22
N ALA A 304 5.59 -6.13 -19.23
CA ALA A 304 6.19 -5.35 -18.14
C ALA A 304 7.13 -4.26 -18.66
N ARG A 305 7.95 -4.55 -19.66
CA ARG A 305 8.86 -3.56 -20.27
C ARG A 305 8.13 -2.40 -20.95
N ARG A 306 6.92 -2.63 -21.45
CA ARG A 306 6.08 -1.58 -22.08
C ARG A 306 5.33 -0.72 -21.06
N HIS A 307 5.18 -1.21 -19.83
CA HIS A 307 4.41 -0.57 -18.75
C HIS A 307 5.25 -0.41 -17.49
N ARG A 308 6.50 0.06 -17.63
CA ARG A 308 7.47 0.21 -16.53
C ARG A 308 7.06 1.21 -15.47
N ASP A 309 6.17 2.14 -15.81
CA ASP A 309 5.59 3.15 -14.93
C ASP A 309 4.63 2.55 -13.89
N PHE A 310 4.03 1.40 -14.20
CA PHE A 310 3.05 0.74 -13.35
C PHE A 310 3.45 -0.69 -12.90
N VAL A 311 4.08 -1.47 -13.81
CA VAL A 311 4.53 -2.84 -13.50
C VAL A 311 5.90 -2.80 -12.83
N VAL A 312 5.95 -3.10 -11.54
CA VAL A 312 7.20 -3.09 -10.76
C VAL A 312 7.95 -4.41 -10.80
N GLY A 313 7.30 -5.50 -11.20
CA GLY A 313 7.93 -6.81 -11.20
C GLY A 313 6.99 -7.98 -11.38
N PHE A 314 7.41 -9.12 -10.84
CA PHE A 314 6.79 -10.40 -11.09
C PHE A 314 6.60 -11.25 -9.82
N ILE A 315 5.53 -12.02 -9.80
CA ILE A 315 5.48 -13.23 -9.00
C ILE A 315 6.09 -14.34 -9.85
N ALA A 316 7.27 -14.81 -9.46
CA ALA A 316 8.04 -15.80 -10.25
C ALA A 316 8.97 -16.63 -9.36
N GLN A 317 9.52 -17.72 -9.90
CA GLN A 317 10.44 -18.62 -9.18
C GLN A 317 11.92 -18.23 -9.31
N GLN A 318 12.22 -17.30 -10.21
CA GLN A 318 13.56 -16.80 -10.47
C GLN A 318 13.52 -15.38 -11.00
N SER A 319 14.64 -14.67 -10.95
CA SER A 319 14.78 -13.35 -11.61
C SER A 319 14.51 -13.47 -13.11
N LEU A 320 13.66 -12.57 -13.61
CA LEU A 320 13.32 -12.48 -15.04
C LEU A 320 14.02 -11.33 -15.75
N ASN A 321 14.91 -10.58 -15.08
CA ASN A 321 15.73 -9.54 -15.67
C ASN A 321 16.74 -10.16 -16.65
N ARG A 322 16.72 -9.73 -17.90
CA ARG A 322 17.58 -10.24 -18.97
C ARG A 322 18.21 -9.12 -19.81
N GLU A 323 17.51 -8.03 -20.08
CA GLU A 323 18.00 -6.89 -20.84
C GLU A 323 18.64 -5.85 -19.93
N ALA A 324 19.65 -5.13 -20.42
CA ALA A 324 20.42 -4.17 -19.64
C ALA A 324 19.56 -3.11 -18.92
N GLY A 325 18.40 -2.75 -19.49
CA GLY A 325 17.46 -1.81 -18.87
C GLY A 325 16.49 -2.44 -17.87
N ASP A 326 16.54 -3.76 -17.64
CA ASP A 326 15.62 -4.40 -16.70
C ASP A 326 16.04 -4.14 -15.26
N ASN A 327 15.09 -3.74 -14.42
CA ASN A 327 15.27 -3.63 -12.98
C ASN A 327 13.96 -3.99 -12.23
N PHE A 328 13.32 -5.07 -12.70
CA PHE A 328 12.08 -5.58 -12.11
C PHE A 328 12.36 -6.34 -10.81
N ILE A 329 11.43 -6.21 -9.86
CA ILE A 329 11.46 -6.92 -8.59
C ILE A 329 10.83 -8.30 -8.78
N THR A 330 11.49 -9.35 -8.31
CA THR A 330 10.93 -10.70 -8.31
C THR A 330 10.54 -11.09 -6.90
N MET A 331 9.27 -11.42 -6.69
CA MET A 331 8.73 -11.94 -5.44
C MET A 331 8.39 -13.42 -5.60
N THR A 332 8.95 -14.28 -4.75
CA THR A 332 8.85 -15.74 -4.90
C THR A 332 8.06 -16.36 -3.75
N PRO A 333 6.89 -16.97 -4.03
CA PRO A 333 6.14 -17.76 -3.06
C PRO A 333 6.70 -19.18 -2.89
N GLY A 334 6.20 -19.89 -1.86
CA GLY A 334 6.59 -21.27 -1.62
C GLY A 334 7.98 -21.38 -1.00
N VAL A 335 8.30 -20.51 -0.04
CA VAL A 335 9.60 -20.51 0.62
C VAL A 335 9.47 -21.03 2.06
N GLN A 336 10.34 -22.00 2.39
CA GLN A 336 10.53 -22.56 3.73
C GLN A 336 12.02 -22.66 4.06
N LEU A 337 12.37 -22.80 5.36
CA LEU A 337 13.76 -22.98 5.78
C LEU A 337 14.33 -24.34 5.35
N THR A 338 13.45 -25.33 5.19
CA THR A 338 13.79 -26.66 4.68
C THR A 338 13.06 -26.93 3.37
N PRO A 339 13.69 -27.60 2.39
CA PRO A 339 13.02 -27.97 1.15
C PRO A 339 11.95 -29.02 1.41
N GLY A 340 10.91 -29.06 0.54
CA GLY A 340 9.81 -30.03 0.66
C GLY A 340 8.65 -29.66 -0.24
N GLY A 341 7.51 -30.28 0.03
CA GLY A 341 6.22 -30.01 -0.60
C GLY A 341 5.08 -30.31 0.36
N ASP A 342 3.86 -30.01 -0.05
CA ASP A 342 2.65 -30.36 0.72
C ASP A 342 1.69 -31.24 -0.10
N ALA A 343 0.65 -31.73 0.57
CA ALA A 343 -0.39 -32.58 -0.05
C ALA A 343 -1.24 -31.85 -1.10
N HIS A 344 -1.13 -30.52 -1.18
CA HIS A 344 -1.90 -29.67 -2.11
C HIS A 344 -1.08 -29.18 -3.31
N GLY A 345 0.08 -29.83 -3.58
CA GLY A 345 0.91 -29.55 -4.75
C GLY A 345 1.86 -28.36 -4.63
N GLN A 346 1.92 -27.69 -3.48
CA GLN A 346 2.88 -26.63 -3.24
C GLN A 346 4.29 -27.19 -3.12
N GLN A 347 5.22 -26.67 -3.91
CA GLN A 347 6.65 -26.97 -3.82
C GLN A 347 7.35 -25.91 -2.98
N TYR A 348 8.15 -26.35 -2.02
CA TYR A 348 8.91 -25.44 -1.15
C TYR A 348 10.38 -25.42 -1.53
N ASN A 349 10.90 -24.20 -1.65
CA ASN A 349 12.31 -23.93 -1.89
C ASN A 349 12.89 -23.18 -0.69
N THR A 350 14.20 -23.31 -0.45
CA THR A 350 14.89 -22.56 0.61
C THR A 350 15.19 -21.12 0.18
N PRO A 351 15.33 -20.17 1.13
CA PRO A 351 15.80 -18.82 0.84
C PRO A 351 17.12 -18.81 0.05
N GLN A 352 18.04 -19.72 0.38
CA GLN A 352 19.29 -19.92 -0.34
C GLN A 352 19.06 -20.16 -1.84
N ARG A 353 18.19 -21.12 -2.16
CA ARG A 353 17.91 -21.49 -3.54
C ARG A 353 17.25 -20.36 -4.32
N VAL A 354 16.21 -19.73 -3.75
CA VAL A 354 15.45 -18.70 -4.50
C VAL A 354 16.17 -17.36 -4.58
N VAL A 355 16.90 -16.94 -3.54
CA VAL A 355 17.55 -15.64 -3.51
C VAL A 355 18.98 -15.69 -4.05
N ALA A 356 19.82 -16.60 -3.53
CA ALA A 356 21.24 -16.62 -3.93
C ALA A 356 21.46 -17.27 -5.30
N GLU A 357 20.72 -18.34 -5.62
CA GLU A 357 20.91 -19.08 -6.86
C GLU A 357 19.99 -18.60 -7.98
N ALA A 358 18.65 -18.52 -7.72
CA ALA A 358 17.66 -18.13 -8.71
C ALA A 358 17.49 -16.60 -8.86
N GLY A 359 18.03 -15.80 -7.93
CA GLY A 359 18.11 -14.35 -8.06
C GLY A 359 16.81 -13.61 -7.73
N ALA A 360 15.88 -14.24 -6.99
CA ALA A 360 14.69 -13.55 -6.49
C ALA A 360 15.07 -12.41 -5.52
N ASP A 361 14.25 -11.41 -5.44
CA ASP A 361 14.46 -10.26 -4.56
C ASP A 361 13.74 -10.42 -3.22
N VAL A 362 12.49 -10.87 -3.24
CA VAL A 362 11.64 -10.98 -2.07
C VAL A 362 11.15 -12.43 -1.91
N ILE A 363 11.29 -12.98 -0.71
CA ILE A 363 10.71 -14.28 -0.34
C ILE A 363 9.33 -14.07 0.27
N ILE A 364 8.32 -14.83 -0.21
CA ILE A 364 6.97 -14.82 0.35
C ILE A 364 6.79 -16.08 1.22
N VAL A 365 6.56 -15.86 2.52
CA VAL A 365 6.44 -16.91 3.53
C VAL A 365 5.06 -16.82 4.21
N GLY A 366 4.26 -17.86 4.11
CA GLY A 366 2.98 -18.01 4.82
C GLY A 366 3.09 -18.97 5.99
N ARG A 367 2.88 -20.26 5.71
CA ARG A 367 2.84 -21.34 6.73
C ARG A 367 4.10 -21.45 7.59
N GLY A 368 5.27 -21.06 7.08
CA GLY A 368 6.51 -21.04 7.85
C GLY A 368 6.49 -20.06 9.04
N VAL A 369 5.65 -19.02 8.97
CA VAL A 369 5.43 -18.07 10.07
C VAL A 369 4.12 -18.38 10.80
N LEU A 370 3.02 -18.54 10.06
CA LEU A 370 1.69 -18.77 10.63
C LEU A 370 1.55 -20.11 11.36
N GLY A 371 2.27 -21.14 10.92
CA GLY A 371 2.28 -22.47 11.56
C GLY A 371 3.01 -22.51 12.90
N ALA A 372 3.77 -21.45 13.25
CA ALA A 372 4.36 -21.31 14.57
C ALA A 372 3.29 -20.91 15.61
N PRO A 373 3.45 -21.30 16.89
CA PRO A 373 2.62 -20.76 17.96
C PRO A 373 2.62 -19.24 17.94
N VAL A 374 1.48 -18.61 18.29
CA VAL A 374 1.32 -17.15 18.21
C VAL A 374 2.47 -16.41 18.87
N ALA A 375 2.88 -16.82 20.07
CA ALA A 375 3.99 -16.21 20.81
C ALA A 375 5.37 -16.31 20.09
N GLU A 376 5.50 -17.24 19.14
CA GLU A 376 6.76 -17.49 18.42
C GLU A 376 6.77 -16.93 16.98
N ARG A 377 5.65 -16.40 16.48
CA ARG A 377 5.53 -15.89 15.10
C ARG A 377 6.55 -14.78 14.79
N LYS A 378 6.77 -13.89 15.75
CA LYS A 378 7.81 -12.85 15.62
C LYS A 378 9.21 -13.46 15.44
N MET A 379 9.55 -14.47 16.24
CA MET A 379 10.85 -15.16 16.12
C MET A 379 10.95 -15.99 14.84
N ALA A 380 9.86 -16.58 14.39
CA ALA A 380 9.80 -17.26 13.10
C ALA A 380 10.08 -16.26 11.96
N ALA A 381 9.43 -15.11 11.94
CA ALA A 381 9.67 -14.05 10.96
C ALA A 381 11.13 -13.56 10.99
N LEU A 382 11.72 -13.37 12.19
CA LEU A 382 13.13 -13.02 12.33
C LEU A 382 14.06 -14.06 11.69
N ARG A 383 13.83 -15.36 11.91
CA ARG A 383 14.62 -16.43 11.29
C ARG A 383 14.55 -16.38 9.76
N TYR A 384 13.35 -16.16 9.19
CA TYR A 384 13.19 -16.03 7.73
C TYR A 384 13.86 -14.76 7.20
N ARG A 385 13.75 -13.63 7.91
CA ARG A 385 14.48 -12.40 7.57
C ARG A 385 15.98 -12.66 7.51
N GLN A 386 16.55 -13.28 8.54
CA GLN A 386 17.99 -13.60 8.60
C GLN A 386 18.41 -14.53 7.46
N ALA A 387 17.66 -15.60 7.22
CA ALA A 387 17.93 -16.54 6.13
C ALA A 387 17.85 -15.89 4.75
N GLY A 388 16.81 -15.10 4.48
CA GLY A 388 16.61 -14.38 3.23
C GLY A 388 17.69 -13.32 3.00
N TRP A 389 18.01 -12.53 4.03
CA TRP A 389 19.06 -11.51 3.96
C TRP A 389 20.46 -12.11 3.79
N GLY A 390 20.76 -13.19 4.52
CA GLY A 390 22.02 -13.94 4.37
C GLY A 390 22.21 -14.49 2.95
N ALA A 391 21.15 -15.06 2.36
CA ALA A 391 21.17 -15.53 0.98
C ALA A 391 21.40 -14.38 -0.02
N TYR A 392 20.80 -13.21 0.21
CA TYR A 392 21.04 -12.00 -0.59
C TYR A 392 22.50 -11.53 -0.48
N GLN A 393 23.07 -11.45 0.73
CA GLN A 393 24.47 -11.07 0.93
C GLN A 393 25.43 -12.05 0.22
N GLN A 394 25.12 -13.34 0.26
CA GLN A 394 25.91 -14.35 -0.46
C GLN A 394 25.85 -14.15 -1.96
N ARG A 395 24.65 -13.83 -2.53
CA ARG A 395 24.49 -13.48 -3.93
C ARG A 395 25.41 -12.32 -4.33
N LEU A 396 25.48 -11.27 -3.52
CA LEU A 396 26.31 -10.09 -3.79
C LEU A 396 27.80 -10.44 -3.77
N ARG A 397 28.26 -11.23 -2.78
CA ARG A 397 29.66 -11.67 -2.68
C ARG A 397 30.07 -12.49 -3.92
N ALA A 398 29.23 -13.44 -4.34
CA ALA A 398 29.48 -14.25 -5.54
C ALA A 398 29.48 -13.42 -6.83
N GLY A 399 28.72 -12.33 -6.89
CA GLY A 399 28.71 -11.38 -7.99
C GLY A 399 29.98 -10.52 -8.07
N ARG A 400 30.53 -10.10 -6.94
CA ARG A 400 31.78 -9.29 -6.86
C ARG A 400 33.03 -10.08 -7.16
N GLN A 401 33.10 -11.36 -6.79
CA GLN A 401 34.25 -12.22 -7.05
C GLN A 401 34.45 -12.60 -8.53
N ARG A 402 33.43 -12.37 -9.37
CA ARG A 402 33.45 -12.73 -10.79
C ARG A 402 33.61 -11.52 -11.72
N ARG A 403 33.69 -10.30 -11.18
CA ARG A 403 34.10 -9.06 -11.87
C ARG A 403 35.60 -8.87 -11.75
#